data_b61810083002d405f4bcd2ce2961e651
#
_entry.id   b61810083002d405f4bcd2ce2961e651
#
_cell.length_a   1.000
_cell.length_b   1.000
_cell.length_c   1.000
_cell.angle_alpha   90.00
_cell.angle_beta   90.00
_cell.angle_gamma   90.00
#
_symmetry.space_group_name_H-M   'P 1'
#
loop_
_entity.id
_entity.type
_entity.pdbx_description
1 polymer ?
#
loop_
_entity_poly.entity_id
_entity_poly.type
_entity_poly.pdbx_seq_one_letter_code
_entity_poly.pdbx_strand_id
1 'polypeptide(L)'
;MGKAQSILTAERTALNFLQLLSGTATTCSHYAQAISNYKTKILDTRKTIPGLRLAQKYAALCGGCVNHRVGLYDAFLIKENHIMACGGISQAITAARALDDRKPVEVEVESLDELTQALDGGADIIMLDNFDVTMMVDAVSIN
;
A
#
# COMPACT_ATOMS: atom_id res chain seq x y z
N MET A 1 -33.07 -10.60 17.02
CA MET A 1 -34.01 -11.66 16.56
C MET A 1 -34.71 -11.17 15.31
N GLY A 2 -34.94 -12.01 14.31
CA GLY A 2 -35.58 -11.67 13.04
C GLY A 2 -36.50 -12.80 12.56
N LYS A 3 -37.21 -12.55 11.45
CA LYS A 3 -38.05 -13.60 10.82
C LYS A 3 -37.13 -14.68 10.25
N ALA A 4 -37.42 -15.96 10.49
CA ALA A 4 -36.59 -17.10 10.05
C ALA A 4 -36.31 -17.06 8.53
N GLN A 5 -37.31 -16.75 7.72
CA GLN A 5 -37.14 -16.62 6.27
C GLN A 5 -36.08 -15.58 5.87
N SER A 6 -36.10 -14.39 6.49
CA SER A 6 -35.14 -13.33 6.21
C SER A 6 -33.73 -13.73 6.62
N ILE A 7 -33.60 -14.41 7.77
CA ILE A 7 -32.29 -14.91 8.27
C ILE A 7 -31.74 -15.94 7.29
N LEU A 8 -32.52 -16.93 6.91
CA LEU A 8 -32.10 -17.99 5.97
C LEU A 8 -31.71 -17.44 4.58
N THR A 9 -32.42 -16.40 4.11
CA THR A 9 -32.13 -15.75 2.84
C THR A 9 -30.78 -14.99 2.89
N ALA A 10 -30.49 -14.33 4.00
CA ALA A 10 -29.27 -13.53 4.15
C ALA A 10 -28.03 -14.34 4.53
N GLU A 11 -28.22 -15.48 5.19
CA GLU A 11 -27.16 -16.27 5.82
C GLU A 11 -26.02 -16.61 4.85
N ARG A 12 -26.32 -17.16 3.69
CA ARG A 12 -25.28 -17.57 2.74
C ARG A 12 -24.42 -16.39 2.29
N THR A 13 -25.04 -15.26 2.01
CA THR A 13 -24.32 -14.05 1.61
C THR A 13 -23.42 -13.54 2.74
N ALA A 14 -23.96 -13.49 3.96
CA ALA A 14 -23.22 -13.05 5.14
C ALA A 14 -21.99 -13.96 5.41
N LEU A 15 -22.18 -15.28 5.33
CA LEU A 15 -21.09 -16.25 5.51
C LEU A 15 -20.03 -16.16 4.42
N ASN A 16 -20.41 -15.88 3.18
CA ASN A 16 -19.45 -15.70 2.09
C ASN A 16 -18.54 -14.49 2.35
N PHE A 17 -19.10 -13.34 2.78
CA PHE A 17 -18.30 -12.17 3.18
C PHE A 17 -17.42 -12.48 4.39
N LEU A 18 -17.98 -13.13 5.41
CA LEU A 18 -17.24 -13.48 6.62
C LEU A 18 -16.05 -14.37 6.30
N GLN A 19 -16.23 -15.42 5.52
CA GLN A 19 -15.17 -16.34 5.14
C GLN A 19 -14.07 -15.63 4.33
N LEU A 20 -14.43 -14.84 3.31
CA LEU A 20 -13.49 -14.09 2.48
C LEU A 20 -12.65 -13.13 3.31
N LEU A 21 -13.29 -12.31 4.13
CA LEU A 21 -12.61 -11.26 4.91
C LEU A 21 -11.83 -11.85 6.09
N SER A 22 -12.32 -12.90 6.74
CA SER A 22 -11.56 -13.62 7.76
C SER A 22 -10.32 -14.30 7.17
N GLY A 23 -10.39 -14.85 5.95
CA GLY A 23 -9.23 -15.37 5.24
C GLY A 23 -8.17 -14.30 5.00
N THR A 24 -8.58 -13.11 4.54
CA THR A 24 -7.68 -11.96 4.40
C THR A 24 -7.04 -11.57 5.73
N ALA A 25 -7.83 -11.40 6.79
CA ALA A 25 -7.34 -11.03 8.11
C ALA A 25 -6.37 -12.07 8.68
N THR A 26 -6.67 -13.36 8.53
CA THR A 26 -5.81 -14.46 8.99
C THR A 26 -4.46 -14.44 8.27
N THR A 27 -4.45 -14.28 6.95
CA THR A 27 -3.22 -14.18 6.17
C THR A 27 -2.39 -12.97 6.61
N CYS A 28 -3.01 -11.81 6.77
CA CYS A 28 -2.36 -10.60 7.28
C CYS A 28 -1.76 -10.81 8.67
N SER A 29 -2.49 -11.50 9.56
CA SER A 29 -2.02 -11.82 10.91
C SER A 29 -0.74 -12.68 10.91
N HIS A 30 -0.63 -13.66 10.03
CA HIS A 30 0.58 -14.46 9.90
C HIS A 30 1.80 -13.61 9.51
N TYR A 31 1.65 -12.71 8.53
CA TYR A 31 2.72 -11.81 8.14
C TYR A 31 3.07 -10.79 9.24
N ALA A 32 2.07 -10.20 9.88
CA ALA A 32 2.30 -9.25 10.96
C ALA A 32 3.02 -9.90 12.15
N GLN A 33 2.66 -11.15 12.50
CA GLN A 33 3.32 -11.92 13.55
C GLN A 33 4.79 -12.25 13.21
N ALA A 34 5.08 -12.58 11.95
CA ALA A 34 6.44 -12.91 11.50
C ALA A 34 7.44 -11.76 11.70
N ILE A 35 6.96 -10.51 11.68
CA ILE A 35 7.79 -9.31 11.87
C ILE A 35 7.55 -8.61 13.22
N SER A 36 6.83 -9.24 14.15
CA SER A 36 6.41 -8.62 15.42
C SER A 36 7.57 -8.10 16.29
N ASN A 37 8.77 -8.68 16.14
CA ASN A 37 9.98 -8.27 16.86
C ASN A 37 10.70 -7.05 16.21
N TYR A 38 10.20 -6.54 15.11
CA TYR A 38 10.79 -5.43 14.36
C TYR A 38 9.87 -4.21 14.39
N LYS A 39 10.44 -3.03 14.15
CA LYS A 39 9.67 -1.78 13.98
C LYS A 39 8.93 -1.71 12.63
N THR A 40 9.29 -2.59 11.70
CA THR A 40 8.72 -2.69 10.36
C THR A 40 7.23 -3.01 10.43
N LYS A 41 6.45 -2.48 9.49
CA LYS A 41 5.01 -2.73 9.35
C LYS A 41 4.71 -3.32 7.99
N ILE A 42 3.73 -4.21 7.94
CA ILE A 42 3.17 -4.70 6.67
C ILE A 42 2.10 -3.74 6.19
N LEU A 43 2.24 -3.25 4.97
CA LEU A 43 1.25 -2.41 4.32
C LEU A 43 0.37 -3.25 3.38
N ASP A 44 -0.91 -2.90 3.32
CA ASP A 44 -1.79 -3.42 2.27
C ASP A 44 -1.56 -2.68 0.94
N THR A 45 -2.30 -3.04 -0.09
CA THR A 45 -2.22 -2.41 -1.41
C THR A 45 -3.60 -2.03 -1.95
N ARG A 46 -3.61 -1.41 -3.14
CA ARG A 46 -4.83 -1.19 -3.93
C ARG A 46 -5.18 -2.37 -4.85
N LYS A 47 -4.39 -3.44 -4.86
CA LYS A 47 -4.66 -4.67 -5.61
C LYS A 47 -5.72 -5.49 -4.86
N THR A 48 -6.98 -5.10 -4.98
CA THR A 48 -8.11 -5.66 -4.25
C THR A 48 -9.17 -6.19 -5.21
N ILE A 49 -10.07 -7.04 -4.70
CA ILE A 49 -11.25 -7.47 -5.45
C ILE A 49 -12.09 -6.22 -5.78
N PRO A 50 -12.52 -6.04 -7.04
CA PRO A 50 -13.38 -4.92 -7.42
C PRO A 50 -14.61 -4.81 -6.51
N GLY A 51 -14.89 -3.59 -6.03
CA GLY A 51 -15.99 -3.32 -5.12
C GLY A 51 -15.73 -3.65 -3.65
N LEU A 52 -14.70 -4.43 -3.29
CA LEU A 52 -14.44 -4.87 -1.91
C LEU A 52 -13.23 -4.20 -1.26
N ARG A 53 -12.66 -3.14 -1.86
CA ARG A 53 -11.42 -2.51 -1.35
C ARG A 53 -11.52 -2.10 0.11
N LEU A 54 -12.58 -1.39 0.52
CA LEU A 54 -12.74 -0.94 1.89
C LEU A 54 -12.85 -2.11 2.87
N ALA A 55 -13.59 -3.15 2.49
CA ALA A 55 -13.75 -4.34 3.31
C ALA A 55 -12.43 -5.14 3.45
N GLN A 56 -11.68 -5.30 2.36
CA GLN A 56 -10.39 -6.00 2.41
C GLN A 56 -9.32 -5.19 3.16
N LYS A 57 -9.29 -3.87 3.00
CA LYS A 57 -8.40 -3.01 3.79
C LYS A 57 -8.74 -3.05 5.29
N TYR A 58 -10.01 -3.06 5.64
CA TYR A 58 -10.45 -3.27 7.02
C TYR A 58 -10.01 -4.64 7.55
N ALA A 59 -10.17 -5.70 6.76
CA ALA A 59 -9.71 -7.03 7.13
C ALA A 59 -8.18 -7.08 7.34
N ALA A 60 -7.41 -6.37 6.52
CA ALA A 60 -5.95 -6.24 6.70
C ALA A 60 -5.59 -5.57 8.05
N LEU A 61 -6.30 -4.49 8.41
CA LEU A 61 -6.15 -3.86 9.74
C LEU A 61 -6.47 -4.84 10.88
N CYS A 62 -7.56 -5.60 10.77
CA CYS A 62 -7.92 -6.63 11.76
C CYS A 62 -6.83 -7.69 11.90
N GLY A 63 -6.08 -7.98 10.84
CA GLY A 63 -4.93 -8.88 10.82
C GLY A 63 -3.62 -8.27 11.35
N GLY A 64 -3.62 -6.99 11.76
CA GLY A 64 -2.43 -6.34 12.29
C GLY A 64 -1.54 -5.64 11.25
N CYS A 65 -2.00 -5.55 10.00
CA CYS A 65 -1.36 -4.74 8.96
C CYS A 65 -1.75 -3.26 9.07
N VAL A 66 -1.12 -2.40 8.31
CA VAL A 66 -1.42 -0.97 8.20
C VAL A 66 -1.92 -0.68 6.78
N ASN A 67 -2.90 0.21 6.65
CA ASN A 67 -3.38 0.58 5.33
C ASN A 67 -2.40 1.54 4.63
N HIS A 68 -2.03 1.19 3.42
CA HIS A 68 -1.51 2.12 2.44
C HIS A 68 -2.66 2.94 1.83
N ARG A 69 -2.41 3.91 0.97
CA ARG A 69 -3.43 4.76 0.36
C ARG A 69 -4.65 3.96 -0.14
N VAL A 70 -5.83 4.50 0.07
CA VAL A 70 -7.11 3.88 -0.33
C VAL A 70 -7.44 4.17 -1.79
N GLY A 71 -7.12 5.38 -2.24
CA GLY A 71 -7.42 5.86 -3.59
C GLY A 71 -6.31 6.72 -4.19
N LEU A 72 -6.62 7.37 -5.32
CA LEU A 72 -5.71 8.33 -5.97
C LEU A 72 -5.81 9.72 -5.33
N TYR A 73 -6.75 9.90 -4.42
CA TYR A 73 -7.08 11.18 -3.81
C TYR A 73 -6.35 11.43 -2.47
N ASP A 74 -5.75 10.41 -1.87
CA ASP A 74 -5.14 10.52 -0.53
C ASP A 74 -3.60 10.58 -0.56
N ALA A 75 -2.95 10.09 -1.61
CA ALA A 75 -1.50 10.22 -1.79
C ALA A 75 -1.11 10.07 -3.27
N PHE A 76 -0.04 10.74 -3.67
CA PHE A 76 0.62 10.46 -4.94
C PHE A 76 1.50 9.21 -4.82
N LEU A 77 1.51 8.38 -5.86
CA LEU A 77 2.48 7.30 -6.04
C LEU A 77 3.00 7.42 -7.47
N ILE A 78 4.21 7.91 -7.57
CA ILE A 78 4.96 8.10 -8.81
C ILE A 78 5.61 6.77 -9.17
N LYS A 79 5.43 6.33 -10.40
CA LYS A 79 5.96 5.08 -10.96
C LYS A 79 6.71 5.39 -12.26
N GLU A 80 7.39 4.38 -12.79
CA GLU A 80 8.18 4.47 -14.01
C GLU A 80 7.47 5.23 -15.15
N ASN A 81 6.20 4.95 -15.39
CA ASN A 81 5.42 5.64 -16.43
C ASN A 81 5.22 7.14 -16.18
N HIS A 82 5.09 7.54 -14.91
CA HIS A 82 4.99 8.95 -14.54
C HIS A 82 6.34 9.65 -14.68
N ILE A 83 7.42 8.97 -14.27
CA ILE A 83 8.80 9.47 -14.38
C ILE A 83 9.14 9.74 -15.86
N MET A 84 8.86 8.74 -16.74
CA MET A 84 9.06 8.88 -18.17
C MET A 84 8.25 10.03 -18.76
N ALA A 85 6.96 10.14 -18.40
CA ALA A 85 6.08 11.17 -18.94
C ALA A 85 6.49 12.59 -18.52
N CYS A 86 7.04 12.74 -17.30
CA CYS A 86 7.50 14.02 -16.76
C CYS A 86 8.94 14.37 -17.16
N GLY A 87 9.71 13.42 -17.69
CA GLY A 87 11.11 13.62 -18.08
C GLY A 87 12.12 13.42 -16.94
N GLY A 88 11.71 12.85 -15.80
CA GLY A 88 12.58 12.50 -14.68
C GLY A 88 11.86 12.53 -13.33
N ILE A 89 12.53 12.00 -12.29
CA ILE A 89 11.98 11.87 -10.93
C ILE A 89 11.72 13.25 -10.33
N SER A 90 12.68 14.16 -10.36
CA SER A 90 12.53 15.51 -9.79
C SER A 90 11.39 16.29 -10.45
N GLN A 91 11.23 16.16 -11.77
CA GLN A 91 10.14 16.78 -12.52
C GLN A 91 8.78 16.18 -12.11
N ALA A 92 8.71 14.86 -11.93
CA ALA A 92 7.49 14.18 -11.51
C ALA A 92 7.08 14.58 -10.07
N ILE A 93 8.03 14.67 -9.14
CA ILE A 93 7.78 15.17 -7.77
C ILE A 93 7.29 16.64 -7.81
N THR A 94 7.96 17.49 -8.58
CA THR A 94 7.56 18.89 -8.74
C THR A 94 6.15 19.01 -9.29
N ALA A 95 5.79 18.22 -10.30
CA ALA A 95 4.45 18.20 -10.87
C ALA A 95 3.40 17.73 -9.85
N ALA A 96 3.70 16.69 -9.05
CA ALA A 96 2.80 16.21 -8.00
C ALA A 96 2.56 17.29 -6.93
N ARG A 97 3.61 17.95 -6.44
CA ARG A 97 3.52 19.06 -5.48
C ARG A 97 2.72 20.26 -6.02
N ALA A 98 2.86 20.56 -7.29
CA ALA A 98 2.09 21.63 -7.94
C ALA A 98 0.58 21.33 -8.01
N LEU A 99 0.18 20.06 -8.01
CA LEU A 99 -1.23 19.66 -7.98
C LEU A 99 -1.85 19.76 -6.58
N ASP A 100 -1.17 19.27 -5.55
CA ASP A 100 -1.58 19.38 -4.15
C ASP A 100 -0.38 19.12 -3.23
N ASP A 101 0.19 20.15 -2.66
CA ASP A 101 1.38 20.13 -1.80
C ASP A 101 1.12 19.54 -0.40
N ARG A 102 -0.14 19.34 -0.04
CA ARG A 102 -0.55 18.75 1.25
C ARG A 102 -0.56 17.22 1.23
N LYS A 103 -0.54 16.63 0.04
CA LYS A 103 -0.56 15.17 -0.09
C LYS A 103 0.86 14.60 -0.08
N PRO A 104 1.08 13.47 0.62
CA PRO A 104 2.37 12.81 0.56
C PRO A 104 2.68 12.34 -0.87
N VAL A 105 3.93 12.49 -1.25
CA VAL A 105 4.48 12.03 -2.53
C VAL A 105 5.36 10.83 -2.27
N GLU A 106 4.92 9.68 -2.74
CA GLU A 106 5.67 8.44 -2.74
C GLU A 106 6.22 8.17 -4.14
N VAL A 107 7.48 7.73 -4.22
CA VAL A 107 8.16 7.40 -5.47
C VAL A 107 8.60 5.95 -5.44
N GLU A 108 8.24 5.18 -6.46
CA GLU A 108 8.72 3.82 -6.69
C GLU A 108 10.02 3.91 -7.49
N VAL A 109 11.11 3.34 -6.96
CA VAL A 109 12.47 3.39 -7.55
C VAL A 109 13.00 1.97 -7.76
N GLU A 110 13.75 1.77 -8.85
CA GLU A 110 14.30 0.47 -9.26
C GLU A 110 15.84 0.42 -9.17
N SER A 111 16.49 1.52 -8.77
CA SER A 111 17.95 1.59 -8.64
C SER A 111 18.39 2.53 -7.52
N LEU A 112 19.64 2.40 -7.06
CA LEU A 112 20.24 3.30 -6.06
C LEU A 112 20.42 4.74 -6.59
N ASP A 113 20.59 4.90 -7.90
CA ASP A 113 20.64 6.22 -8.53
C ASP A 113 19.26 6.90 -8.48
N GLU A 114 18.19 6.18 -8.80
CA GLU A 114 16.82 6.68 -8.67
C GLU A 114 16.45 6.98 -7.21
N LEU A 115 16.92 6.16 -6.25
CA LEU A 115 16.76 6.42 -4.82
C LEU A 115 17.36 7.77 -4.45
N THR A 116 18.61 8.03 -4.89
CA THR A 116 19.28 9.31 -4.64
C THR A 116 18.52 10.48 -5.26
N GLN A 117 18.06 10.35 -6.51
CA GLN A 117 17.24 11.36 -7.16
C GLN A 117 15.90 11.62 -6.43
N ALA A 118 15.25 10.58 -5.89
CA ALA A 118 14.01 10.71 -5.14
C ALA A 118 14.22 11.41 -3.78
N LEU A 119 15.34 11.10 -3.09
CA LEU A 119 15.76 11.79 -1.85
C LEU A 119 16.04 13.27 -2.12
N ASP A 120 16.86 13.58 -3.11
CA ASP A 120 17.22 14.95 -3.50
C ASP A 120 15.98 15.76 -3.96
N GLY A 121 15.03 15.08 -4.62
CA GLY A 121 13.77 15.66 -5.06
C GLY A 121 12.76 15.90 -3.94
N GLY A 122 13.01 15.42 -2.72
CA GLY A 122 12.14 15.61 -1.55
C GLY A 122 10.88 14.74 -1.57
N ALA A 123 11.00 13.47 -1.99
CA ALA A 123 9.94 12.49 -1.80
C ALA A 123 9.68 12.26 -0.31
N ASP A 124 8.40 12.12 0.10
CA ASP A 124 8.06 11.82 1.50
C ASP A 124 8.24 10.34 1.82
N ILE A 125 8.03 9.48 0.83
CA ILE A 125 8.15 8.02 0.95
C ILE A 125 8.83 7.51 -0.32
N ILE A 126 9.74 6.56 -0.17
CA ILE A 126 10.37 5.89 -1.30
C ILE A 126 10.12 4.39 -1.19
N MET A 127 9.60 3.81 -2.26
CA MET A 127 9.34 2.38 -2.38
C MET A 127 10.44 1.76 -3.23
N LEU A 128 11.19 0.82 -2.66
CA LEU A 128 12.21 0.05 -3.37
C LEU A 128 11.53 -1.09 -4.13
N ASP A 129 11.52 -1.02 -5.46
CA ASP A 129 10.95 -2.07 -6.32
C ASP A 129 12.06 -2.91 -6.94
N ASN A 130 11.88 -4.22 -6.92
CA ASN A 130 12.84 -5.20 -7.48
C ASN A 130 14.26 -5.17 -6.87
N PHE A 131 14.45 -4.58 -5.69
CA PHE A 131 15.72 -4.59 -4.98
C PHE A 131 16.00 -5.97 -4.36
N ASP A 132 17.21 -6.46 -4.54
CA ASP A 132 17.69 -7.60 -3.76
C ASP A 132 18.13 -7.18 -2.34
N VAL A 133 18.47 -8.15 -1.49
CA VAL A 133 18.83 -7.88 -0.09
C VAL A 133 20.07 -6.99 0.02
N THR A 134 21.05 -7.15 -0.89
CA THR A 134 22.28 -6.34 -0.88
C THR A 134 21.96 -4.89 -1.22
N MET A 135 21.19 -4.67 -2.28
CA MET A 135 20.72 -3.34 -2.67
C MET A 135 19.87 -2.67 -1.58
N MET A 136 19.04 -3.44 -0.85
CA MET A 136 18.27 -2.91 0.29
C MET A 136 19.17 -2.43 1.43
N VAL A 137 20.28 -3.15 1.72
CA VAL A 137 21.26 -2.73 2.73
C VAL A 137 21.95 -1.45 2.30
N ASP A 138 22.36 -1.37 1.04
CA ASP A 138 22.98 -0.17 0.47
C ASP A 138 22.02 1.02 0.49
N ALA A 139 20.75 0.80 0.11
CA ALA A 139 19.70 1.82 0.14
C ALA A 139 19.48 2.40 1.55
N VAL A 140 19.48 1.56 2.58
CA VAL A 140 19.34 2.01 4.00
C VAL A 140 20.56 2.81 4.45
N SER A 141 21.76 2.57 3.90
CA SER A 141 22.96 3.32 4.26
C SER A 141 23.06 4.69 3.56
N ILE A 142 22.30 4.92 2.50
CA ILE A 142 22.25 6.21 1.78
C ILE A 142 21.31 7.21 2.48
N ASN A 143 20.30 6.72 3.24
CA ASN A 143 19.22 7.55 3.82
C ASN A 143 19.59 8.07 5.26
#